data_d96bc058faa569d821ff57931505a8cb
#
_entry.id   d96bc058faa569d821ff57931505a8cb
#
_cell.length_a   1.000
_cell.length_b   1.000
_cell.length_c   1.000
_cell.angle_alpha   90.00
_cell.angle_beta   90.00
_cell.angle_gamma   90.00
#
_symmetry.space_group_name_H-M   'P 1'
#
loop_
_entity.id
_entity.type
_entity.pdbx_description
1 polymer ?
#
loop_
_entity_poly.entity_id
_entity_poly.type
_entity_poly.pdbx_seq_one_letter_code
_entity_poly.pdbx_strand_id
1 'polypeptide(L)'
;MMPGSQVLIAIAKALGVSEDYLLSEQEMSLDGVEFRKKAKMNAKEQAQVEAQVLHLFERYLAVEELLGLTIEWDKPREAPYPVLNDVNEADRAARSLRQDWGLGLDPLPNLVELLEERGIKILSIMADKVDGLTAKVLRPNRTSLPVIVINSGDWAERKRFNLAHELGHLVMDIAPGLDCEKAAHRFAAAFLMPAESLWNEVGKHRTSVSMAELLQLKNLFGTSFQAITYRCKDLGIIGELLFKSLFEIFKDRGWRSPPFKEPGAISPEKEKPQRFERLCYRAVAEGALSEAKTAELLGISVRRLNDRLDHPEAAVSLA
;
A
#
# COMPACT_ATOMS: atom_id res chain seq x y z
N MET A 1 -1.67 6.75 37.88
CA MET A 1 -0.30 7.14 38.31
C MET A 1 0.57 7.16 37.05
N MET A 2 1.11 8.30 36.67
CA MET A 2 1.99 8.40 35.49
C MET A 2 3.30 7.66 35.74
N PRO A 3 3.82 6.92 34.75
CA PRO A 3 5.13 6.26 34.86
C PRO A 3 6.24 7.31 34.99
N GLY A 4 7.33 6.98 35.72
CA GLY A 4 8.49 7.86 35.77
C GLY A 4 9.18 8.01 34.42
N SER A 5 9.93 9.09 34.20
CA SER A 5 10.52 9.46 32.91
C SER A 5 11.35 8.33 32.26
N GLN A 6 12.13 7.57 33.03
CA GLN A 6 12.90 6.45 32.50
C GLN A 6 12.03 5.30 31.99
N VAL A 7 10.91 5.04 32.64
CA VAL A 7 9.94 4.02 32.24
C VAL A 7 9.22 4.49 30.97
N LEU A 8 8.86 5.77 30.89
CA LEU A 8 8.24 6.36 29.72
C LEU A 8 9.14 6.27 28.48
N ILE A 9 10.42 6.64 28.62
CA ILE A 9 11.42 6.51 27.56
C ILE A 9 11.59 5.04 27.11
N ALA A 10 11.63 4.11 28.06
CA ALA A 10 11.73 2.69 27.73
C ALA A 10 10.51 2.16 26.98
N ILE A 11 9.30 2.61 27.35
CA ILE A 11 8.04 2.26 26.67
C ILE A 11 8.03 2.87 25.28
N ALA A 12 8.34 4.16 25.13
CA ALA A 12 8.42 4.85 23.86
C ALA A 12 9.34 4.13 22.87
N LYS A 13 10.55 3.79 23.34
CA LYS A 13 11.52 3.03 22.56
C LYS A 13 11.02 1.62 22.20
N ALA A 14 10.36 0.93 23.13
CA ALA A 14 9.82 -0.42 22.88
C ALA A 14 8.67 -0.43 21.87
N LEU A 15 7.89 0.64 21.81
CA LEU A 15 6.77 0.80 20.89
C LEU A 15 7.17 1.48 19.56
N GLY A 16 8.35 2.11 19.50
CA GLY A 16 8.80 2.86 18.31
C GLY A 16 8.05 4.18 18.11
N VAL A 17 7.59 4.80 19.21
CA VAL A 17 6.87 6.09 19.22
C VAL A 17 7.65 7.15 20.03
N SER A 18 7.24 8.43 19.96
CA SER A 18 7.82 9.48 20.80
C SER A 18 7.26 9.44 22.23
N GLU A 19 7.96 10.04 23.19
CA GLU A 19 7.47 10.20 24.57
C GLU A 19 6.22 11.10 24.60
N ASP A 20 6.18 12.14 23.75
CA ASP A 20 5.03 13.04 23.63
C ASP A 20 3.78 12.30 23.15
N TYR A 21 3.91 11.31 22.27
CA TYR A 21 2.82 10.44 21.87
C TYR A 21 2.20 9.68 23.05
N LEU A 22 3.03 9.21 23.99
CA LEU A 22 2.54 8.51 25.20
C LEU A 22 1.94 9.45 26.25
N LEU A 23 2.22 10.73 26.16
CA LEU A 23 1.69 11.76 27.05
C LEU A 23 0.46 12.48 26.49
N SER A 24 0.21 12.37 25.18
CA SER A 24 -0.99 12.91 24.55
C SER A 24 -2.23 12.11 24.95
N GLU A 25 -3.37 12.77 25.10
CA GLU A 25 -4.66 12.10 25.16
C GLU A 25 -4.91 11.50 23.76
N GLN A 26 -4.82 10.18 23.64
CA GLN A 26 -5.09 9.49 22.38
C GLN A 26 -6.59 9.54 22.09
N GLU A 27 -6.99 10.47 21.27
CA GLU A 27 -8.37 10.57 20.79
C GLU A 27 -8.65 9.64 19.60
N MET A 28 -7.62 9.11 18.94
CA MET A 28 -7.76 8.25 17.76
C MET A 28 -7.56 6.79 18.08
N SER A 29 -8.30 5.93 17.40
CA SER A 29 -8.15 4.48 17.51
C SER A 29 -8.25 3.82 16.13
N LEU A 30 -7.68 2.61 16.00
CA LEU A 30 -7.85 1.79 14.82
C LEU A 30 -9.07 0.88 14.98
N ASP A 31 -9.87 0.77 13.93
CA ASP A 31 -11.01 -0.11 13.81
C ASP A 31 -10.88 -0.99 12.56
N GLY A 32 -11.37 -2.23 12.65
CA GLY A 32 -11.33 -3.15 11.52
C GLY A 32 -9.91 -3.46 11.06
N VAL A 33 -8.97 -3.66 12.00
CA VAL A 33 -7.57 -3.91 11.66
C VAL A 33 -7.41 -5.29 11.03
N GLU A 34 -7.10 -5.32 9.75
CA GLU A 34 -6.80 -6.54 9.00
C GLU A 34 -5.30 -6.60 8.72
N PHE A 35 -4.62 -7.55 9.39
CA PHE A 35 -3.19 -7.79 9.20
C PHE A 35 -2.96 -8.82 8.11
N ARG A 36 -2.25 -8.44 7.06
CA ARG A 36 -1.64 -9.40 6.13
C ARG A 36 -0.29 -9.85 6.69
N LYS A 37 -0.27 -11.08 7.25
CA LYS A 37 0.87 -11.59 8.03
C LYS A 37 1.78 -12.45 7.15
N LYS A 38 3.08 -12.14 7.12
CA LYS A 38 4.13 -13.04 6.61
C LYS A 38 4.35 -14.24 7.53
N ALA A 39 4.19 -14.02 8.84
CA ALA A 39 4.41 -15.00 9.89
C ALA A 39 3.47 -14.75 11.07
N LYS A 40 3.36 -15.73 11.97
CA LYS A 40 2.54 -15.61 13.18
C LYS A 40 3.07 -14.48 14.06
N MET A 41 2.20 -13.51 14.38
CA MET A 41 2.47 -12.41 15.30
C MET A 41 1.80 -12.69 16.63
N ASN A 42 2.48 -12.31 17.73
CA ASN A 42 1.87 -12.29 19.05
C ASN A 42 1.15 -10.95 19.32
N ALA A 43 0.35 -10.89 20.39
CA ALA A 43 -0.44 -9.69 20.72
C ALA A 43 0.43 -8.45 20.97
N LYS A 44 1.64 -8.62 21.53
CA LYS A 44 2.58 -7.52 21.77
C LYS A 44 3.09 -6.92 20.43
N GLU A 45 3.45 -7.78 19.50
CA GLU A 45 3.92 -7.35 18.16
C GLU A 45 2.81 -6.63 17.38
N GLN A 46 1.57 -7.12 17.50
CA GLN A 46 0.41 -6.43 16.89
C GLN A 46 0.20 -5.05 17.49
N ALA A 47 0.15 -4.95 18.83
CA ALA A 47 -0.01 -3.67 19.52
C ALA A 47 1.12 -2.68 19.21
N GLN A 48 2.34 -3.16 19.01
CA GLN A 48 3.47 -2.32 18.61
C GLN A 48 3.27 -1.73 17.22
N VAL A 49 2.83 -2.53 16.23
CA VAL A 49 2.54 -2.06 14.88
C VAL A 49 1.38 -1.07 14.90
N GLU A 50 0.29 -1.36 15.62
CA GLU A 50 -0.87 -0.46 15.74
C GLU A 50 -0.49 0.89 16.35
N ALA A 51 0.29 0.90 17.44
CA ALA A 51 0.77 2.13 18.05
C ALA A 51 1.66 2.95 17.09
N GLN A 52 2.53 2.29 16.36
CA GLN A 52 3.38 2.93 15.35
C GLN A 52 2.54 3.55 14.21
N VAL A 53 1.52 2.83 13.74
CA VAL A 53 0.61 3.31 12.70
C VAL A 53 -0.16 4.54 13.18
N LEU A 54 -0.75 4.50 14.38
CA LEU A 54 -1.46 5.64 14.96
C LEU A 54 -0.54 6.86 15.10
N HIS A 55 0.67 6.69 15.62
CA HIS A 55 1.64 7.76 15.77
C HIS A 55 2.01 8.42 14.41
N LEU A 56 2.25 7.62 13.38
CA LEU A 56 2.53 8.14 12.03
C LEU A 56 1.31 8.85 11.44
N PHE A 57 0.13 8.31 11.68
CA PHE A 57 -1.11 8.87 11.18
C PHE A 57 -1.43 10.23 11.83
N GLU A 58 -1.26 10.34 13.15
CA GLU A 58 -1.42 11.61 13.88
C GLU A 58 -0.50 12.70 13.35
N ARG A 59 0.77 12.36 13.11
CA ARG A 59 1.76 13.28 12.51
C ARG A 59 1.33 13.74 11.12
N TYR A 60 0.81 12.82 10.31
CA TYR A 60 0.33 13.13 8.97
C TYR A 60 -0.85 14.10 9.02
N LEU A 61 -1.85 13.82 9.84
CA LEU A 61 -3.01 14.68 9.98
C LEU A 61 -2.67 16.06 10.56
N ALA A 62 -1.75 16.13 11.52
CA ALA A 62 -1.32 17.41 12.10
C ALA A 62 -0.70 18.33 11.03
N VAL A 63 0.07 17.79 10.08
CA VAL A 63 0.61 18.59 8.97
C VAL A 63 -0.48 19.00 7.98
N GLU A 64 -1.43 18.11 7.65
CA GLU A 64 -2.56 18.46 6.79
C GLU A 64 -3.44 19.57 7.43
N GLU A 65 -3.73 19.46 8.71
CA GLU A 65 -4.53 20.43 9.44
C GLU A 65 -3.83 21.79 9.52
N LEU A 66 -2.53 21.80 9.77
CA LEU A 66 -1.72 23.01 9.81
C LEU A 66 -1.71 23.75 8.45
N LEU A 67 -1.73 23.00 7.36
CA LEU A 67 -1.81 23.54 6.00
C LEU A 67 -3.25 23.84 5.52
N GLY A 68 -4.25 23.62 6.37
CA GLY A 68 -5.67 23.80 6.01
C GLY A 68 -6.15 22.79 4.96
N LEU A 69 -5.49 21.63 4.83
CA LEU A 69 -5.83 20.59 3.88
C LEU A 69 -6.79 19.60 4.54
N THR A 70 -8.02 19.54 4.05
CA THR A 70 -8.99 18.52 4.48
C THR A 70 -9.27 17.62 3.31
N ILE A 71 -8.55 16.50 3.22
CA ILE A 71 -8.85 15.46 2.24
C ILE A 71 -9.69 14.40 2.93
N GLU A 72 -10.97 14.34 2.58
CA GLU A 72 -11.86 13.27 2.97
C GLU A 72 -11.68 12.08 2.02
N TRP A 73 -12.01 10.90 2.48
CA TRP A 73 -12.02 9.73 1.62
C TRP A 73 -13.10 9.88 0.55
N ASP A 74 -12.67 9.92 -0.71
CA ASP A 74 -13.55 9.82 -1.89
C ASP A 74 -14.05 8.38 -1.99
N LYS A 75 -14.98 8.03 -1.07
CA LYS A 75 -15.58 6.70 -1.03
C LYS A 75 -16.35 6.47 -2.32
N PRO A 76 -16.10 5.36 -3.04
CA PRO A 76 -16.86 5.04 -4.23
C PRO A 76 -18.37 5.04 -3.95
N ARG A 77 -19.17 5.51 -4.90
CA ARG A 77 -20.62 5.71 -4.71
C ARG A 77 -21.35 4.43 -4.30
N GLU A 78 -20.90 3.31 -4.83
CA GLU A 78 -21.50 1.99 -4.60
C GLU A 78 -20.75 1.15 -3.56
N ALA A 79 -19.68 1.66 -2.96
CA ALA A 79 -18.93 0.89 -1.98
C ALA A 79 -19.56 0.93 -0.56
N PRO A 80 -19.59 -0.21 0.16
CA PRO A 80 -19.18 -1.51 -0.36
C PRO A 80 -20.07 -1.93 -1.54
N TYR A 81 -19.44 -2.52 -2.56
CA TYR A 81 -20.17 -3.05 -3.71
C TYR A 81 -21.12 -4.17 -3.24
N PRO A 82 -22.13 -4.56 -4.08
CA PRO A 82 -23.00 -5.66 -3.73
C PRO A 82 -22.23 -6.86 -3.21
N VAL A 83 -22.74 -7.51 -2.16
CA VAL A 83 -22.08 -8.64 -1.50
C VAL A 83 -21.61 -9.67 -2.52
N LEU A 84 -20.34 -9.98 -2.52
CA LEU A 84 -19.74 -10.99 -3.37
C LEU A 84 -20.06 -12.38 -2.84
N ASN A 85 -20.69 -13.22 -3.68
CA ASN A 85 -20.99 -14.62 -3.38
C ASN A 85 -20.04 -15.60 -4.08
N ASP A 86 -19.24 -15.09 -5.02
CA ASP A 86 -18.23 -15.84 -5.76
C ASP A 86 -16.96 -14.98 -5.92
N VAL A 87 -15.79 -15.61 -5.78
CA VAL A 87 -14.48 -14.94 -5.95
C VAL A 87 -14.35 -14.25 -7.31
N ASN A 88 -14.97 -14.80 -8.36
CA ASN A 88 -14.92 -14.21 -9.71
C ASN A 88 -15.67 -12.86 -9.80
N GLU A 89 -16.61 -12.60 -8.89
CA GLU A 89 -17.31 -11.30 -8.84
C GLU A 89 -16.40 -10.15 -8.43
N ALA A 90 -15.23 -10.43 -7.85
CA ALA A 90 -14.20 -9.42 -7.57
C ALA A 90 -13.71 -8.68 -8.83
N ASP A 91 -13.74 -9.32 -10.01
CA ASP A 91 -13.47 -8.66 -11.29
C ASP A 91 -14.48 -7.54 -11.58
N ARG A 92 -15.77 -7.76 -11.23
CA ARG A 92 -16.81 -6.74 -11.40
C ARG A 92 -16.60 -5.59 -10.43
N ALA A 93 -16.29 -5.86 -9.16
CA ALA A 93 -16.00 -4.83 -8.17
C ALA A 93 -14.80 -3.97 -8.59
N ALA A 94 -13.72 -4.58 -9.07
CA ALA A 94 -12.55 -3.85 -9.59
C ALA A 94 -12.89 -2.96 -10.81
N ARG A 95 -13.72 -3.47 -11.73
CA ARG A 95 -14.20 -2.70 -12.88
C ARG A 95 -15.07 -1.53 -12.46
N SER A 96 -16.02 -1.75 -11.54
CA SER A 96 -16.89 -0.69 -11.01
C SER A 96 -16.06 0.41 -10.36
N LEU A 97 -15.06 0.06 -9.53
CA LEU A 97 -14.17 1.03 -8.92
C LEU A 97 -13.40 1.85 -9.96
N ARG A 98 -12.87 1.20 -10.99
CA ARG A 98 -12.18 1.93 -12.07
C ARG A 98 -13.10 2.88 -12.81
N GLN A 99 -14.37 2.50 -13.00
CA GLN A 99 -15.39 3.39 -13.60
C GLN A 99 -15.73 4.56 -12.69
N ASP A 100 -15.98 4.32 -11.39
CA ASP A 100 -16.28 5.34 -10.40
C ASP A 100 -15.15 6.39 -10.30
N TRP A 101 -13.92 5.94 -10.38
CA TRP A 101 -12.74 6.82 -10.33
C TRP A 101 -12.30 7.39 -11.68
N GLY A 102 -12.99 7.03 -12.77
CA GLY A 102 -12.67 7.51 -14.12
C GLY A 102 -11.32 7.06 -14.68
N LEU A 103 -10.82 5.88 -14.24
CA LEU A 103 -9.48 5.40 -14.59
C LEU A 103 -9.38 4.75 -15.97
N GLY A 104 -10.52 4.45 -16.61
CA GLY A 104 -10.52 3.74 -17.88
C GLY A 104 -9.87 2.35 -17.79
N LEU A 105 -9.27 1.91 -18.90
CA LEU A 105 -8.60 0.61 -19.01
C LEU A 105 -7.08 0.71 -18.97
N ASP A 106 -6.53 1.91 -19.00
CA ASP A 106 -5.09 2.13 -19.07
C ASP A 106 -4.35 1.65 -17.81
N PRO A 107 -3.10 1.21 -17.95
CA PRO A 107 -2.25 0.90 -16.80
C PRO A 107 -2.10 2.11 -15.86
N LEU A 108 -2.14 1.85 -14.57
CA LEU A 108 -2.00 2.91 -13.55
C LEU A 108 -0.53 3.32 -13.42
N PRO A 109 -0.18 4.60 -13.56
CA PRO A 109 1.23 5.03 -13.49
C PRO A 109 1.82 4.93 -12.08
N ASN A 110 1.06 5.34 -11.06
CA ASN A 110 1.45 5.32 -9.65
C ASN A 110 0.22 5.03 -8.78
N LEU A 111 0.20 3.90 -8.10
CA LEU A 111 -0.95 3.50 -7.29
C LEU A 111 -0.98 4.24 -5.95
N VAL A 112 0.17 4.49 -5.34
CA VAL A 112 0.25 5.25 -4.08
C VAL A 112 -0.35 6.64 -4.26
N GLU A 113 0.08 7.39 -5.27
CA GLU A 113 -0.43 8.74 -5.54
C GLU A 113 -1.94 8.72 -5.80
N LEU A 114 -2.41 7.78 -6.61
CA LEU A 114 -3.85 7.60 -6.87
C LEU A 114 -4.64 7.41 -5.58
N LEU A 115 -4.18 6.55 -4.68
CA LEU A 115 -4.89 6.27 -3.43
C LEU A 115 -4.86 7.47 -2.47
N GLU A 116 -3.71 8.16 -2.39
CA GLU A 116 -3.58 9.38 -1.58
C GLU A 116 -4.46 10.53 -2.10
N GLU A 117 -4.61 10.67 -3.42
CA GLU A 117 -5.54 11.63 -4.05
C GLU A 117 -7.00 11.32 -3.72
N ARG A 118 -7.34 10.06 -3.52
CA ARG A 118 -8.68 9.59 -3.10
C ARG A 118 -8.91 9.63 -1.58
N GLY A 119 -7.97 10.19 -0.82
CA GLY A 119 -8.08 10.37 0.63
C GLY A 119 -7.72 9.15 1.46
N ILE A 120 -7.19 8.08 0.85
CA ILE A 120 -6.65 6.93 1.57
C ILE A 120 -5.24 7.29 2.04
N LYS A 121 -4.96 7.14 3.33
CA LYS A 121 -3.62 7.43 3.87
C LYS A 121 -2.73 6.21 3.67
N ILE A 122 -1.61 6.40 2.98
CA ILE A 122 -0.62 5.34 2.75
C ILE A 122 0.57 5.58 3.68
N LEU A 123 0.83 4.61 4.56
CA LEU A 123 1.95 4.63 5.48
C LEU A 123 2.94 3.51 5.12
N SER A 124 4.22 3.78 5.30
CA SER A 124 5.28 2.80 5.07
C SER A 124 6.02 2.54 6.37
N ILE A 125 6.04 1.27 6.79
CA ILE A 125 6.77 0.84 7.99
C ILE A 125 7.74 -0.30 7.65
N MET A 126 8.78 -0.44 8.46
CA MET A 126 9.63 -1.62 8.41
C MET A 126 9.10 -2.65 9.42
N ALA A 127 8.58 -3.77 8.92
CA ALA A 127 8.03 -4.82 9.78
C ALA A 127 8.26 -6.20 9.16
N ASP A 128 9.10 -7.03 9.78
CA ASP A 128 9.52 -8.32 9.21
C ASP A 128 8.39 -9.33 9.04
N LYS A 129 7.36 -9.23 9.89
CA LYS A 129 6.24 -10.20 9.95
C LYS A 129 4.96 -9.70 9.29
N VAL A 130 4.95 -8.49 8.73
CA VAL A 130 3.78 -7.86 8.13
C VAL A 130 4.05 -7.56 6.67
N ASP A 131 3.19 -8.03 5.78
CA ASP A 131 3.21 -7.64 4.36
C ASP A 131 2.46 -6.34 4.14
N GLY A 132 1.39 -6.13 4.90
CA GLY A 132 0.52 -4.98 4.84
C GLY A 132 -0.50 -5.00 5.96
N LEU A 133 -1.22 -3.92 6.09
CA LEU A 133 -2.31 -3.77 7.04
C LEU A 133 -3.28 -2.75 6.48
N THR A 134 -4.57 -3.06 6.60
CA THR A 134 -5.65 -2.11 6.35
C THR A 134 -6.43 -1.88 7.63
N ALA A 135 -6.81 -0.63 7.87
CA ALA A 135 -7.66 -0.25 8.98
C ALA A 135 -8.43 1.04 8.68
N LYS A 136 -9.40 1.35 9.51
CA LYS A 136 -10.04 2.67 9.59
C LYS A 136 -9.58 3.35 10.86
N VAL A 137 -9.12 4.60 10.73
CA VAL A 137 -8.81 5.42 11.89
C VAL A 137 -10.07 6.14 12.31
N LEU A 138 -10.57 5.79 13.49
CA LEU A 138 -11.68 6.48 14.14
C LEU A 138 -11.19 7.79 14.77
N ARG A 139 -11.90 8.86 14.54
CA ARG A 139 -11.60 10.18 15.05
C ARG A 139 -12.83 10.74 15.77
N PRO A 140 -12.71 11.31 16.99
CA PRO A 140 -13.83 11.91 17.68
C PRO A 140 -14.48 13.00 16.84
N ASN A 141 -15.81 12.94 16.70
CA ASN A 141 -16.63 13.93 15.99
C ASN A 141 -16.22 14.20 14.52
N ARG A 142 -15.46 13.30 13.89
CA ARG A 142 -15.04 13.39 12.47
C ARG A 142 -15.28 12.05 11.76
N THR A 143 -15.36 12.07 10.44
CA THR A 143 -15.44 10.87 9.62
C THR A 143 -14.18 10.02 9.79
N SER A 144 -14.32 8.69 9.85
CA SER A 144 -13.19 7.78 9.85
C SER A 144 -12.43 7.87 8.52
N LEU A 145 -11.12 7.70 8.58
CA LEU A 145 -10.26 7.67 7.39
C LEU A 145 -9.66 6.29 7.19
N PRO A 146 -9.66 5.77 5.95
CA PRO A 146 -8.95 4.53 5.66
C PRO A 146 -7.43 4.77 5.67
N VAL A 147 -6.71 3.80 6.21
CA VAL A 147 -5.26 3.73 6.17
C VAL A 147 -4.82 2.40 5.61
N ILE A 148 -3.89 2.43 4.68
CA ILE A 148 -3.19 1.25 4.19
C ILE A 148 -1.73 1.38 4.58
N VAL A 149 -1.20 0.35 5.20
CA VAL A 149 0.21 0.29 5.62
C VAL A 149 0.92 -0.74 4.76
N ILE A 150 2.05 -0.34 4.18
CA ILE A 150 2.90 -1.22 3.38
C ILE A 150 4.25 -1.45 4.05
N ASN A 151 4.87 -2.59 3.77
CA ASN A 151 6.21 -2.87 4.23
C ASN A 151 7.24 -2.15 3.35
N SER A 152 8.07 -1.30 3.96
CA SER A 152 9.11 -0.55 3.24
C SER A 152 10.17 -1.45 2.60
N GLY A 153 10.40 -2.64 3.16
CA GLY A 153 11.37 -3.62 2.66
C GLY A 153 10.92 -4.42 1.43
N ASP A 154 9.66 -4.33 1.02
CA ASP A 154 9.19 -5.05 -0.16
C ASP A 154 9.60 -4.33 -1.45
N TRP A 155 9.76 -5.09 -2.56
CA TRP A 155 10.01 -4.51 -3.88
C TRP A 155 8.74 -3.89 -4.48
N ALA A 156 8.90 -3.01 -5.47
CA ALA A 156 7.83 -2.15 -5.97
C ALA A 156 6.61 -2.92 -6.49
N GLU A 157 6.80 -4.00 -7.27
CA GLU A 157 5.70 -4.81 -7.81
C GLU A 157 4.87 -5.46 -6.71
N ARG A 158 5.53 -5.88 -5.61
CA ARG A 158 4.83 -6.44 -4.46
C ARG A 158 4.07 -5.38 -3.69
N LYS A 159 4.68 -4.21 -3.43
CA LYS A 159 4.00 -3.07 -2.81
C LYS A 159 2.76 -2.70 -3.58
N ARG A 160 2.89 -2.57 -4.92
CA ARG A 160 1.78 -2.25 -5.82
C ARG A 160 0.66 -3.27 -5.75
N PHE A 161 0.98 -4.54 -5.82
CA PHE A 161 -0.02 -5.61 -5.72
C PHE A 161 -0.68 -5.64 -4.33
N ASN A 162 0.10 -5.46 -3.26
CA ASN A 162 -0.40 -5.39 -1.89
C ASN A 162 -1.33 -4.19 -1.71
N LEU A 163 -0.99 -2.99 -2.21
CA LEU A 163 -1.87 -1.81 -2.17
C LEU A 163 -3.22 -2.07 -2.83
N ALA A 164 -3.22 -2.69 -4.01
CA ALA A 164 -4.46 -3.04 -4.71
C ALA A 164 -5.26 -4.12 -3.97
N HIS A 165 -4.59 -5.05 -3.29
CA HIS A 165 -5.19 -6.08 -2.46
C HIS A 165 -5.88 -5.47 -1.23
N GLU A 166 -5.18 -4.59 -0.50
CA GLU A 166 -5.72 -3.88 0.65
C GLU A 166 -6.88 -2.93 0.24
N LEU A 167 -6.78 -2.31 -0.93
CA LEU A 167 -7.91 -1.56 -1.49
C LEU A 167 -9.14 -2.46 -1.70
N GLY A 168 -8.95 -3.70 -2.13
CA GLY A 168 -10.01 -4.68 -2.26
C GLY A 168 -10.76 -4.91 -0.94
N HIS A 169 -10.03 -5.05 0.16
CA HIS A 169 -10.64 -5.18 1.50
C HIS A 169 -11.43 -3.94 1.93
N LEU A 170 -10.99 -2.74 1.52
CA LEU A 170 -11.70 -1.49 1.84
C LEU A 170 -13.03 -1.31 1.09
N VAL A 171 -13.12 -1.85 -0.13
CA VAL A 171 -14.25 -1.54 -1.03
C VAL A 171 -15.21 -2.70 -1.26
N MET A 172 -14.80 -3.94 -1.01
CA MET A 172 -15.66 -5.11 -1.18
C MET A 172 -16.38 -5.48 0.11
N ASP A 173 -17.61 -5.97 -0.04
CA ASP A 173 -18.33 -6.71 0.98
C ASP A 173 -18.41 -8.19 0.55
N ILE A 174 -18.10 -9.12 1.44
CA ILE A 174 -17.87 -10.51 1.11
C ILE A 174 -18.81 -11.40 1.94
N ALA A 175 -19.55 -12.28 1.27
CA ALA A 175 -20.49 -13.19 1.93
C ALA A 175 -19.78 -14.09 2.95
N PRO A 176 -20.42 -14.40 4.09
CA PRO A 176 -19.88 -15.33 5.07
C PRO A 176 -19.51 -16.68 4.45
N GLY A 177 -18.29 -17.14 4.70
CA GLY A 177 -17.78 -18.42 4.17
C GLY A 177 -17.05 -18.33 2.83
N LEU A 178 -17.11 -17.21 2.12
CA LEU A 178 -16.26 -16.96 0.97
C LEU A 178 -14.84 -16.59 1.43
N ASP A 179 -13.83 -17.06 0.71
CA ASP A 179 -12.41 -16.76 0.99
C ASP A 179 -12.10 -15.31 0.62
N CYS A 180 -12.06 -14.43 1.62
CA CYS A 180 -11.83 -13.01 1.45
C CYS A 180 -10.43 -12.71 0.85
N GLU A 181 -9.42 -13.49 1.21
CA GLU A 181 -8.07 -13.32 0.69
C GLU A 181 -8.01 -13.63 -0.81
N LYS A 182 -8.70 -14.69 -1.25
CA LYS A 182 -8.79 -15.00 -2.69
C LYS A 182 -9.57 -13.93 -3.45
N ALA A 183 -10.65 -13.41 -2.87
CA ALA A 183 -11.40 -12.31 -3.47
C ALA A 183 -10.55 -11.05 -3.61
N ALA A 184 -9.80 -10.68 -2.56
CA ALA A 184 -8.90 -9.53 -2.59
C ALA A 184 -7.74 -9.70 -3.59
N HIS A 185 -7.15 -10.90 -3.69
CA HIS A 185 -6.16 -11.21 -4.73
C HIS A 185 -6.74 -11.07 -6.14
N ARG A 186 -7.95 -11.59 -6.35
CA ARG A 186 -8.66 -11.50 -7.63
C ARG A 186 -8.97 -10.05 -7.99
N PHE A 187 -9.45 -9.27 -7.01
CA PHE A 187 -9.69 -7.84 -7.16
C PHE A 187 -8.41 -7.11 -7.56
N ALA A 188 -7.31 -7.32 -6.82
CA ALA A 188 -6.02 -6.67 -7.11
C ALA A 188 -5.54 -6.94 -8.54
N ALA A 189 -5.60 -8.21 -8.96
CA ALA A 189 -5.23 -8.59 -10.31
C ALA A 189 -6.12 -7.92 -11.37
N ALA A 190 -7.43 -7.84 -11.14
CA ALA A 190 -8.38 -7.22 -12.05
C ALA A 190 -8.25 -5.68 -12.07
N PHE A 191 -7.99 -5.08 -10.92
CA PHE A 191 -7.81 -3.64 -10.79
C PHE A 191 -6.54 -3.14 -11.49
N LEU A 192 -5.42 -3.87 -11.33
CA LEU A 192 -4.14 -3.53 -11.96
C LEU A 192 -4.08 -3.92 -13.43
N MET A 193 -4.75 -5.02 -13.81
CA MET A 193 -4.74 -5.59 -15.16
C MET A 193 -6.17 -5.87 -15.63
N PRO A 194 -6.92 -4.84 -16.09
CA PRO A 194 -8.26 -5.03 -16.63
C PRO A 194 -8.27 -6.09 -17.73
N ALA A 195 -9.34 -6.88 -17.78
CA ALA A 195 -9.42 -8.01 -18.72
C ALA A 195 -9.28 -7.56 -20.16
N GLU A 196 -9.98 -6.49 -20.55
CA GLU A 196 -9.97 -5.93 -21.90
C GLU A 196 -8.56 -5.41 -22.26
N SER A 197 -7.89 -4.75 -21.34
CA SER A 197 -6.52 -4.27 -21.55
C SER A 197 -5.56 -5.44 -21.78
N LEU A 198 -5.64 -6.48 -20.94
CA LEU A 198 -4.77 -7.64 -21.08
C LEU A 198 -5.08 -8.46 -22.34
N TRP A 199 -6.37 -8.55 -22.77
CA TRP A 199 -6.72 -9.19 -24.04
C TRP A 199 -6.17 -8.42 -25.25
N ASN A 200 -6.13 -7.11 -25.19
CA ASN A 200 -5.56 -6.28 -26.26
C ASN A 200 -4.06 -6.52 -26.41
N GLU A 201 -3.35 -6.69 -25.30
CA GLU A 201 -1.89 -6.91 -25.29
C GLU A 201 -1.50 -8.34 -25.62
N VAL A 202 -2.19 -9.33 -25.07
CA VAL A 202 -1.80 -10.76 -25.13
C VAL A 202 -2.65 -11.56 -26.11
N GLY A 203 -3.89 -11.13 -26.38
CA GLY A 203 -4.91 -11.92 -27.06
C GLY A 203 -5.72 -12.76 -26.08
N LYS A 204 -6.82 -13.38 -26.59
CA LYS A 204 -7.77 -14.12 -25.76
C LYS A 204 -7.40 -15.57 -25.50
N HIS A 205 -6.60 -16.18 -26.36
CA HIS A 205 -6.20 -17.58 -26.25
C HIS A 205 -4.74 -17.77 -26.68
N ARG A 206 -3.93 -18.34 -25.83
CA ARG A 206 -2.51 -18.55 -26.06
C ARG A 206 -2.07 -19.95 -25.65
N THR A 207 -1.27 -20.56 -26.50
CA THR A 207 -0.61 -21.85 -26.24
C THR A 207 0.84 -21.70 -25.80
N SER A 208 1.40 -20.50 -25.93
CA SER A 208 2.74 -20.13 -25.46
C SER A 208 2.79 -18.66 -25.08
N VAL A 209 3.65 -18.32 -24.13
CA VAL A 209 3.98 -16.93 -23.74
C VAL A 209 5.49 -16.90 -23.49
N SER A 210 6.17 -15.98 -24.14
CA SER A 210 7.64 -15.85 -23.99
C SER A 210 8.00 -15.02 -22.76
N MET A 211 9.23 -15.19 -22.25
CA MET A 211 9.75 -14.35 -21.16
C MET A 211 9.88 -12.89 -21.58
N ALA A 212 10.13 -12.62 -22.86
CA ALA A 212 10.17 -11.25 -23.38
C ALA A 212 8.79 -10.57 -23.32
N GLU A 213 7.71 -11.29 -23.68
CA GLU A 213 6.34 -10.79 -23.54
C GLU A 213 6.01 -10.52 -22.07
N LEU A 214 6.32 -11.44 -21.16
CA LEU A 214 6.10 -11.22 -19.72
C LEU A 214 6.86 -10.00 -19.20
N LEU A 215 8.08 -9.74 -19.71
CA LEU A 215 8.84 -8.56 -19.34
C LEU A 215 8.17 -7.25 -19.83
N GLN A 216 7.65 -7.25 -21.05
CA GLN A 216 6.92 -6.08 -21.55
C GLN A 216 5.62 -5.84 -20.76
N LEU A 217 4.87 -6.89 -20.46
CA LEU A 217 3.66 -6.79 -19.64
C LEU A 217 3.97 -6.34 -18.21
N LYS A 218 5.07 -6.82 -17.62
CA LYS A 218 5.56 -6.37 -16.32
C LYS A 218 5.85 -4.87 -16.32
N ASN A 219 6.55 -4.38 -17.33
CA ASN A 219 6.87 -2.95 -17.47
C ASN A 219 5.60 -2.11 -17.68
N LEU A 220 4.63 -2.64 -18.44
CA LEU A 220 3.37 -1.97 -18.74
C LEU A 220 2.46 -1.86 -17.49
N PHE A 221 2.18 -2.97 -16.84
CA PHE A 221 1.23 -3.04 -15.72
C PHE A 221 1.86 -2.82 -14.34
N GLY A 222 3.17 -2.88 -14.26
CA GLY A 222 3.86 -2.74 -12.98
C GLY A 222 3.66 -3.90 -12.02
N THR A 223 3.50 -5.14 -12.53
CA THR A 223 3.22 -6.33 -11.75
C THR A 223 4.22 -7.44 -12.02
N SER A 224 4.33 -8.43 -11.11
CA SER A 224 5.28 -9.55 -11.28
C SER A 224 4.84 -10.51 -12.39
N PHE A 225 5.79 -11.29 -12.93
CA PHE A 225 5.51 -12.37 -13.87
C PHE A 225 4.49 -13.37 -13.31
N GLN A 226 4.58 -13.65 -12.02
CA GLN A 226 3.64 -14.55 -11.35
C GLN A 226 2.23 -13.97 -11.38
N ALA A 227 2.05 -12.69 -11.02
CA ALA A 227 0.75 -12.03 -11.02
C ALA A 227 0.13 -11.98 -12.42
N ILE A 228 0.92 -11.65 -13.45
CA ILE A 228 0.48 -11.65 -14.85
C ILE A 228 0.05 -13.06 -15.28
N THR A 229 0.84 -14.07 -14.96
CA THR A 229 0.55 -15.47 -15.33
C THR A 229 -0.73 -15.99 -14.65
N TYR A 230 -0.93 -15.66 -13.34
CA TYR A 230 -2.20 -15.95 -12.66
C TYR A 230 -3.37 -15.25 -13.34
N ARG A 231 -3.24 -13.98 -13.66
CA ARG A 231 -4.31 -13.23 -14.32
C ARG A 231 -4.65 -13.77 -15.69
N CYS A 232 -3.66 -14.15 -16.49
CA CYS A 232 -3.86 -14.81 -17.79
C CYS A 232 -4.61 -16.15 -17.64
N LYS A 233 -4.31 -16.93 -16.61
CA LYS A 233 -5.04 -18.16 -16.30
C LYS A 233 -6.46 -17.89 -15.89
N ASP A 234 -6.68 -16.93 -14.99
CA ASP A 234 -8.00 -16.54 -14.49
C ASP A 234 -8.94 -16.07 -15.59
N LEU A 235 -8.39 -15.40 -16.61
CA LEU A 235 -9.13 -14.94 -17.79
C LEU A 235 -9.27 -16.00 -18.90
N GLY A 236 -8.73 -17.23 -18.70
CA GLY A 236 -8.74 -18.28 -19.71
C GLY A 236 -7.84 -17.99 -20.92
N ILE A 237 -6.96 -17.02 -20.85
CA ILE A 237 -5.97 -16.71 -21.90
C ILE A 237 -5.00 -17.88 -22.07
N ILE A 238 -4.55 -18.47 -20.95
CA ILE A 238 -3.69 -19.64 -20.93
C ILE A 238 -4.36 -20.80 -20.20
N GLY A 239 -4.09 -22.02 -20.69
CA GLY A 239 -4.58 -23.23 -20.03
C GLY A 239 -3.66 -23.71 -18.90
N GLU A 240 -4.13 -24.69 -18.15
CA GLU A 240 -3.46 -25.27 -16.97
C GLU A 240 -2.04 -25.80 -17.27
N LEU A 241 -1.85 -26.41 -18.43
CA LEU A 241 -0.54 -26.96 -18.82
C LEU A 241 0.51 -25.86 -19.00
N LEU A 242 0.16 -24.79 -19.73
CA LEU A 242 1.05 -23.66 -19.93
C LEU A 242 1.32 -22.93 -18.61
N PHE A 243 0.29 -22.73 -17.79
CA PHE A 243 0.43 -22.15 -16.44
C PHE A 243 1.48 -22.91 -15.61
N LYS A 244 1.34 -24.24 -15.50
CA LYS A 244 2.29 -25.08 -14.76
C LYS A 244 3.71 -24.99 -15.33
N SER A 245 3.84 -25.05 -16.65
CA SER A 245 5.15 -24.95 -17.33
C SER A 245 5.85 -23.61 -17.03
N LEU A 246 5.11 -22.47 -17.07
CA LEU A 246 5.68 -21.17 -16.73
C LEU A 246 6.12 -21.13 -15.26
N PHE A 247 5.33 -21.69 -14.34
CA PHE A 247 5.68 -21.73 -12.92
C PHE A 247 6.88 -22.63 -12.61
N GLU A 248 7.10 -23.73 -13.36
CA GLU A 248 8.34 -24.51 -13.26
C GLU A 248 9.54 -23.69 -13.76
N ILE A 249 9.43 -22.96 -14.87
CA ILE A 249 10.49 -22.06 -15.34
C ILE A 249 10.82 -21.00 -14.28
N PHE A 250 9.80 -20.39 -13.65
CA PHE A 250 10.02 -19.39 -12.59
C PHE A 250 10.72 -20.00 -11.37
N LYS A 251 10.38 -21.23 -11.01
CA LYS A 251 11.02 -21.98 -9.92
C LYS A 251 12.49 -22.27 -10.24
N ASP A 252 12.77 -22.81 -11.42
CA ASP A 252 14.13 -23.17 -11.86
C ASP A 252 15.05 -21.94 -11.94
N ARG A 253 14.49 -20.78 -12.25
CA ARG A 253 15.21 -19.50 -12.27
C ARG A 253 15.31 -18.82 -10.90
N GLY A 254 14.74 -19.40 -9.84
CA GLY A 254 14.73 -18.83 -8.49
C GLY A 254 13.84 -17.59 -8.32
N TRP A 255 12.88 -17.37 -9.22
CA TRP A 255 12.00 -16.18 -9.18
C TRP A 255 10.80 -16.34 -8.25
N ARG A 256 10.53 -17.56 -7.75
CA ARG A 256 9.41 -17.84 -6.83
C ARG A 256 9.73 -17.66 -5.36
N SER A 257 10.98 -17.54 -5.02
CA SER A 257 11.45 -17.44 -3.64
C SER A 257 12.35 -16.23 -3.43
N PRO A 258 12.43 -15.70 -2.21
CA PRO A 258 13.36 -14.61 -1.93
C PRO A 258 14.78 -14.94 -2.42
N PRO A 259 15.50 -13.99 -3.01
CA PRO A 259 15.21 -12.56 -3.18
C PRO A 259 14.39 -12.19 -4.42
N PHE A 260 13.59 -13.10 -5.00
CA PHE A 260 12.66 -12.87 -6.12
C PHE A 260 13.28 -12.07 -7.29
N LYS A 261 14.37 -12.53 -7.81
CA LYS A 261 15.17 -11.84 -8.86
C LYS A 261 14.55 -11.95 -10.26
N GLU A 262 13.28 -11.60 -10.39
CA GLU A 262 12.68 -11.45 -11.73
C GLU A 262 13.40 -10.31 -12.50
N PRO A 263 13.62 -10.45 -13.82
CA PRO A 263 14.20 -9.38 -14.62
C PRO A 263 13.25 -8.16 -14.71
N GLY A 264 13.80 -6.98 -15.01
CA GLY A 264 13.02 -5.76 -15.21
C GLY A 264 12.39 -5.24 -13.91
N ALA A 265 13.18 -5.10 -12.85
CA ALA A 265 12.69 -4.49 -11.61
C ALA A 265 12.12 -3.09 -11.87
N ILE A 266 10.92 -2.84 -11.36
CA ILE A 266 10.32 -1.51 -11.38
C ILE A 266 11.06 -0.64 -10.35
N SER A 267 11.27 0.64 -10.67
CA SER A 267 11.90 1.55 -9.73
C SER A 267 11.17 1.55 -8.38
N PRO A 268 11.86 1.30 -7.26
CA PRO A 268 11.27 1.32 -5.92
C PRO A 268 10.59 2.64 -5.58
N GLU A 269 10.99 3.73 -6.20
CA GLU A 269 10.44 5.07 -5.98
C GLU A 269 9.00 5.22 -6.51
N LYS A 270 8.59 4.40 -7.49
CA LYS A 270 7.24 4.49 -8.08
C LYS A 270 6.11 4.22 -7.10
N GLU A 271 6.36 3.38 -6.08
CA GLU A 271 5.34 2.99 -5.08
C GLU A 271 5.79 3.36 -3.66
N LYS A 272 6.46 4.51 -3.53
CA LYS A 272 6.87 5.07 -2.23
C LYS A 272 5.92 6.19 -1.83
N PRO A 273 5.30 6.14 -0.65
CA PRO A 273 4.50 7.25 -0.15
C PRO A 273 5.38 8.48 0.07
N GLN A 274 5.13 9.54 -0.70
CA GLN A 274 5.91 10.78 -0.64
C GLN A 274 5.07 11.99 -0.23
N ARG A 275 3.75 11.87 -0.19
CA ARG A 275 2.86 13.01 0.09
C ARG A 275 3.14 13.63 1.45
N PHE A 276 3.31 12.84 2.51
CA PHE A 276 3.63 13.35 3.83
C PHE A 276 4.92 14.18 3.83
N GLU A 277 5.96 13.68 3.18
CA GLU A 277 7.25 14.38 3.06
C GLU A 277 7.09 15.70 2.27
N ARG A 278 6.35 15.66 1.14
CA ARG A 278 6.05 16.87 0.35
C ARG A 278 5.27 17.91 1.16
N LEU A 279 4.31 17.48 1.99
CA LEU A 279 3.56 18.39 2.86
C LEU A 279 4.43 19.00 3.95
N CYS A 280 5.36 18.24 4.52
CA CYS A 280 6.34 18.75 5.48
C CYS A 280 7.23 19.83 4.85
N TYR A 281 7.74 19.61 3.64
CA TYR A 281 8.53 20.63 2.92
C TYR A 281 7.71 21.87 2.59
N ARG A 282 6.46 21.70 2.17
CA ARG A 282 5.53 22.81 1.94
C ARG A 282 5.30 23.61 3.22
N ALA A 283 5.08 22.96 4.35
CA ALA A 283 4.86 23.63 5.63
C ALA A 283 6.07 24.46 6.10
N VAL A 284 7.29 24.00 5.82
CA VAL A 284 8.51 24.80 6.05
C VAL A 284 8.55 26.01 5.12
N ALA A 285 8.32 25.80 3.83
CA ALA A 285 8.36 26.87 2.84
C ALA A 285 7.31 27.96 3.08
N GLU A 286 6.15 27.62 3.61
CA GLU A 286 5.08 28.55 4.00
C GLU A 286 5.31 29.16 5.41
N GLY A 287 6.37 28.76 6.14
CA GLY A 287 6.64 29.21 7.49
C GLY A 287 5.68 28.67 8.55
N ALA A 288 4.86 27.68 8.21
CA ALA A 288 3.90 27.04 9.11
C ALA A 288 4.59 26.07 10.10
N LEU A 289 5.73 25.50 9.72
CA LEU A 289 6.58 24.66 10.57
C LEU A 289 8.02 25.18 10.59
N SER A 290 8.67 25.06 11.75
CA SER A 290 10.12 25.26 11.83
C SER A 290 10.88 24.06 11.25
N GLU A 291 12.12 24.27 10.78
CA GLU A 291 13.01 23.20 10.33
C GLU A 291 13.21 22.12 11.41
N ALA A 292 13.36 22.53 12.67
CA ALA A 292 13.51 21.60 13.79
C ALA A 292 12.29 20.68 13.94
N LYS A 293 11.06 21.24 13.90
CA LYS A 293 9.83 20.46 14.00
C LYS A 293 9.61 19.57 12.77
N THR A 294 9.97 20.07 11.60
CA THR A 294 9.91 19.28 10.37
C THR A 294 10.88 18.10 10.38
N ALA A 295 12.10 18.31 10.84
CA ALA A 295 13.09 17.24 11.01
C ALA A 295 12.59 16.16 11.99
N GLU A 296 11.99 16.57 13.11
CA GLU A 296 11.33 15.67 14.07
C GLU A 296 10.21 14.88 13.41
N LEU A 297 9.30 15.54 12.69
CA LEU A 297 8.18 14.91 11.97
C LEU A 297 8.65 13.90 10.92
N LEU A 298 9.72 14.20 10.21
CA LEU A 298 10.32 13.30 9.21
C LEU A 298 11.21 12.21 9.83
N GLY A 299 11.53 12.31 11.13
CA GLY A 299 12.43 11.36 11.81
C GLY A 299 13.87 11.46 11.32
N ILE A 300 14.32 12.66 10.92
CA ILE A 300 15.67 12.92 10.43
C ILE A 300 16.34 14.04 11.25
N SER A 301 17.66 14.21 11.14
CA SER A 301 18.34 15.35 11.75
C SER A 301 18.05 16.65 10.97
N VAL A 302 18.10 17.80 11.67
CA VAL A 302 17.96 19.13 11.04
C VAL A 302 19.00 19.32 9.93
N ARG A 303 20.24 18.88 10.15
CA ARG A 303 21.28 18.91 9.12
C ARG A 303 20.84 18.16 7.85
N ARG A 304 20.31 16.94 8.00
CA ARG A 304 19.83 16.14 6.86
C ARG A 304 18.62 16.77 6.18
N LEU A 305 17.76 17.47 6.93
CA LEU A 305 16.67 18.25 6.35
C LEU A 305 17.23 19.38 5.48
N ASN A 306 18.17 20.18 5.99
CA ASN A 306 18.76 21.30 5.26
C ASN A 306 19.51 20.80 4.00
N ASP A 307 20.28 19.72 4.14
CA ASP A 307 20.93 19.09 2.98
C ASP A 307 19.91 18.72 1.88
N ARG A 308 18.69 18.26 2.25
CA ARG A 308 17.63 17.93 1.29
C ARG A 308 16.92 19.14 0.69
N LEU A 309 16.78 20.22 1.47
CA LEU A 309 16.17 21.46 1.01
C LEU A 309 17.08 22.21 0.04
N ASP A 310 18.41 22.24 0.32
CA ASP A 310 19.38 22.97 -0.48
C ASP A 310 19.95 22.15 -1.66
N HIS A 311 20.02 20.82 -1.51
CA HIS A 311 20.64 19.89 -2.47
C HIS A 311 19.74 18.69 -2.77
N PRO A 312 18.67 18.87 -3.57
CA PRO A 312 17.70 17.80 -3.85
C PRO A 312 18.32 16.55 -4.52
N GLU A 313 19.46 16.71 -5.20
CA GLU A 313 20.22 15.59 -5.81
C GLU A 313 20.79 14.62 -4.75
N ALA A 314 21.12 15.11 -3.55
CA ALA A 314 21.60 14.28 -2.46
C ALA A 314 20.50 13.37 -1.88
N ALA A 315 19.23 13.71 -2.08
CA ALA A 315 18.09 12.91 -1.64
C ALA A 315 17.93 11.63 -2.49
N VAL A 316 18.32 11.67 -3.76
CA VAL A 316 18.20 10.54 -4.71
C VAL A 316 19.32 9.51 -4.51
N SER A 317 20.48 9.90 -3.99
CA SER A 317 21.67 9.06 -3.85
C SER A 317 21.68 8.15 -2.61
N LEU A 318 20.72 8.30 -1.69
CA LEU A 318 20.68 7.59 -0.38
C LEU A 318 19.40 6.75 -0.17
N ALA A 319 18.63 6.51 -1.24
CA ALA A 319 17.39 5.72 -1.22
C ALA A 319 17.60 4.24 -1.63
#